data_55ecd06568340931a841d40c7c24e1cf
#
_entry.id   55ecd06568340931a841d40c7c24e1cf
#
_cell.length_a   1.000
_cell.length_b   1.000
_cell.length_c   1.000
_cell.angle_alpha   90.00
_cell.angle_beta   90.00
_cell.angle_gamma   90.00
#
_symmetry.space_group_name_H-M   'P 1'
#
loop_
_entity.id
_entity.type
_entity.pdbx_description
1 polymer ?
#
loop_
_entity_poly.entity_id
_entity_poly.type
_entity_poly.pdbx_seq_one_letter_code
_entity_poly.pdbx_strand_id
1 'polypeptide(L)'
;KARFLGYDITTAKNSALMYDSKHQLRKTHTGRIKLYAPRDKWQAKLIEYCALRIRYDENGKEIWDSHHRGNMVHMTDVEIVSQVNAEIRGMYNYYSIAENATVIKNFAFILEYSMYKTFGLKYQKSVYKIQRKYRSGMAAPCF
;
A
#
# COMPACT_ATOMS: atom_id res chain seq x y z
N LYS A 1 -1.42 -11.27 18.50
CA LYS A 1 -0.72 -11.12 17.22
C LYS A 1 0.76 -11.35 17.45
N ALA A 2 1.37 -12.22 16.67
CA ALA A 2 2.82 -12.39 16.58
C ALA A 2 3.31 -11.72 15.30
N ARG A 3 4.53 -11.19 15.32
CA ARG A 3 5.14 -10.57 14.13
C ARG A 3 6.26 -11.46 13.62
N PHE A 4 6.19 -11.85 12.36
CA PHE A 4 7.18 -12.72 11.73
C PHE A 4 7.35 -12.37 10.25
N LEU A 5 8.59 -12.26 9.79
CA LEU A 5 8.93 -11.92 8.40
C LEU A 5 8.13 -10.71 7.84
N GLY A 6 7.97 -9.67 8.65
CA GLY A 6 7.24 -8.47 8.21
C GLY A 6 5.72 -8.59 8.15
N TYR A 7 5.14 -9.73 8.55
CA TYR A 7 3.70 -9.94 8.66
C TYR A 7 3.24 -9.94 10.12
N ASP A 8 2.02 -9.48 10.36
CA ASP A 8 1.31 -9.74 11.59
C ASP A 8 0.54 -11.07 11.45
N ILE A 9 0.88 -12.05 12.28
CA ILE A 9 0.28 -13.38 12.28
C ILE A 9 -0.78 -13.45 13.37
N THR A 10 -1.93 -13.97 13.04
CA THR A 10 -3.00 -14.26 14.01
C THR A 10 -3.71 -15.55 13.62
N THR A 11 -4.37 -16.17 14.58
CA THR A 11 -5.27 -17.32 14.34
C THR A 11 -6.70 -16.86 14.27
N ALA A 12 -7.47 -17.37 13.31
CA ALA A 12 -8.90 -17.14 13.27
C ALA A 12 -9.54 -17.83 14.48
N LYS A 13 -10.21 -17.05 15.33
CA LYS A 13 -11.06 -17.60 16.39
C LYS A 13 -12.42 -17.89 15.77
N ASN A 14 -12.73 -19.16 15.53
CA ASN A 14 -14.07 -19.57 15.16
C ASN A 14 -14.71 -20.29 16.35
N SER A 15 -15.80 -19.74 16.84
CA SER A 15 -16.60 -20.31 17.94
C SER A 15 -17.81 -21.10 17.43
N ALA A 16 -17.92 -21.30 16.11
CA ALA A 16 -19.04 -22.01 15.52
C ALA A 16 -19.09 -23.46 16.03
N LEU A 17 -20.28 -23.86 16.49
CA LEU A 17 -20.58 -25.23 16.81
C LEU A 17 -21.14 -25.91 15.55
N MET A 18 -20.57 -27.03 15.16
CA MET A 18 -21.07 -27.86 14.04
C MET A 18 -21.35 -29.27 14.55
N TYR A 19 -22.36 -29.90 13.95
CA TYR A 19 -22.64 -31.32 14.18
C TYR A 19 -21.68 -32.16 13.31
N ASP A 20 -21.03 -33.14 13.92
CA ASP A 20 -20.24 -34.11 13.17
C ASP A 20 -21.13 -35.18 12.52
N SER A 21 -20.52 -36.09 11.77
CA SER A 21 -21.23 -37.23 11.12
C SER A 21 -21.97 -38.14 12.09
N LYS A 22 -21.68 -38.03 13.41
CA LYS A 22 -22.36 -38.77 14.51
C LYS A 22 -23.40 -37.92 15.24
N HIS A 23 -23.81 -36.76 14.69
CA HIS A 23 -24.74 -35.81 15.29
C HIS A 23 -24.31 -35.30 16.68
N GLN A 24 -22.99 -35.30 16.96
CA GLN A 24 -22.43 -34.72 18.16
C GLN A 24 -21.99 -33.28 17.93
N LEU A 25 -22.34 -32.38 18.84
CA LEU A 25 -21.98 -30.97 18.78
C LEU A 25 -20.48 -30.84 19.04
N ARG A 26 -19.73 -30.43 18.04
CA ARG A 26 -18.28 -30.16 18.13
C ARG A 26 -17.97 -28.71 17.85
N LYS A 27 -17.01 -28.18 18.59
CA LYS A 27 -16.46 -26.87 18.33
C LYS A 27 -15.53 -26.97 17.12
N THR A 28 -15.84 -26.28 16.04
CA THR A 28 -14.95 -26.20 14.90
C THR A 28 -13.73 -25.37 15.26
N HIS A 29 -12.64 -26.02 15.61
CA HIS A 29 -11.33 -25.39 15.67
C HIS A 29 -10.75 -25.28 14.26
N THR A 30 -11.19 -24.29 13.52
CA THR A 30 -10.43 -23.87 12.33
C THR A 30 -9.34 -22.92 12.82
N GLY A 31 -8.24 -23.47 13.27
CA GLY A 31 -7.02 -22.72 13.58
C GLY A 31 -6.34 -22.17 12.31
N ARG A 32 -7.14 -21.58 11.40
CA ARG A 32 -6.62 -20.97 10.19
C ARG A 32 -5.71 -19.83 10.56
N ILE A 33 -4.46 -19.93 10.14
CA ILE A 33 -3.47 -18.87 10.29
C ILE A 33 -3.83 -17.77 9.29
N LYS A 34 -3.89 -16.53 9.78
CA LYS A 34 -4.12 -15.32 8.98
C LYS A 34 -2.89 -14.45 9.02
N LEU A 35 -2.47 -14.01 7.86
CA LEU A 35 -1.36 -13.09 7.67
C LEU A 35 -1.90 -11.71 7.33
N TYR A 36 -1.37 -10.67 7.96
CA TYR A 36 -1.73 -9.29 7.70
C TYR A 36 -0.51 -8.46 7.37
N ALA A 37 -0.63 -7.57 6.39
CA ALA A 37 0.34 -6.53 6.13
C ALA A 37 0.25 -5.44 7.21
N PRO A 38 1.28 -5.23 8.05
CA PRO A 38 1.23 -4.25 9.12
C PRO A 38 1.31 -2.83 8.55
N ARG A 39 0.47 -1.93 9.09
CA ARG A 39 0.42 -0.53 8.64
C ARG A 39 1.76 0.20 8.80
N ASP A 40 2.43 0.01 9.92
CA ASP A 40 3.70 0.63 10.24
C ASP A 40 4.79 0.31 9.20
N LYS A 41 4.79 -0.91 8.65
CA LYS A 41 5.80 -1.34 7.67
C LYS A 41 5.67 -0.65 6.31
N TRP A 42 4.49 -0.68 5.72
CA TRP A 42 4.31 -0.04 4.43
C TRP A 42 4.28 1.50 4.53
N GLN A 43 3.84 2.05 5.68
CA GLN A 43 3.94 3.47 5.98
C GLN A 43 5.41 3.92 6.11
N ALA A 44 6.23 3.19 6.87
CA ALA A 44 7.66 3.45 6.99
C ALA A 44 8.36 3.43 5.62
N LYS A 45 7.96 2.50 4.73
CA LYS A 45 8.50 2.41 3.38
C LYS A 45 8.15 3.62 2.51
N LEU A 46 6.94 4.17 2.63
CA LEU A 46 6.55 5.41 1.95
C LEU A 46 7.36 6.62 2.43
N ILE A 47 7.67 6.67 3.73
CA ILE A 47 8.51 7.73 4.31
C ILE A 47 9.96 7.57 3.83
N GLU A 48 10.49 6.34 3.83
CA GLU A 48 11.83 6.03 3.30
C GLU A 48 11.98 6.46 1.83
N TYR A 49 10.95 6.25 1.02
CA TYR A 49 10.91 6.71 -0.37
C TYR A 49 10.69 8.22 -0.51
N CYS A 50 10.56 8.96 0.57
CA CYS A 50 10.22 10.38 0.57
C CYS A 50 8.89 10.70 -0.15
N ALA A 51 8.01 9.70 -0.28
CA ALA A 51 6.73 9.84 -0.97
C ALA A 51 5.59 10.29 -0.06
N LEU A 52 5.75 10.15 1.25
CA LEU A 52 4.76 10.48 2.27
C LEU A 52 5.36 11.40 3.33
N ARG A 53 4.61 12.45 3.65
CA ARG A 53 4.84 13.30 4.81
C ARG A 53 3.63 13.21 5.74
N ILE A 54 3.84 12.96 7.02
CA ILE A 54 2.79 12.92 8.02
C ILE A 54 2.83 14.22 8.80
N ARG A 55 1.70 14.88 8.90
CA ARG A 55 1.45 16.04 9.75
C ARG A 55 0.36 15.69 10.73
N TYR A 56 0.28 16.43 11.82
CA TYR A 56 -0.78 16.28 12.81
C TYR A 56 -1.60 17.57 12.83
N ASP A 57 -2.93 17.44 12.89
CA ASP A 57 -3.82 18.57 13.09
C ASP A 57 -3.85 19.01 14.56
N GLU A 58 -4.61 20.05 14.85
CA GLU A 58 -4.77 20.59 16.22
C GLU A 58 -5.35 19.57 17.20
N ASN A 59 -6.04 18.55 16.70
CA ASN A 59 -6.65 17.47 17.49
C ASN A 59 -5.74 16.23 17.60
N GLY A 60 -4.49 16.31 17.12
CA GLY A 60 -3.56 15.18 17.11
C GLY A 60 -3.85 14.10 16.06
N LYS A 61 -4.76 14.36 15.09
CA LYS A 61 -5.07 13.41 14.03
C LYS A 61 -4.02 13.48 12.93
N GLU A 62 -3.59 12.30 12.47
CA GLU A 62 -2.65 12.17 11.36
C GLU A 62 -3.25 12.64 10.04
N ILE A 63 -2.59 13.59 9.40
CA ILE A 63 -2.86 14.04 8.04
C ILE A 63 -1.73 13.51 7.15
N TRP A 64 -2.08 12.70 6.19
CA TRP A 64 -1.17 12.12 5.23
C TRP A 64 -1.11 12.97 3.97
N ASP A 65 0.07 13.47 3.67
CA ASP A 65 0.31 14.28 2.48
C ASP A 65 1.37 13.59 1.59
N SER A 66 0.99 13.27 0.37
CA SER A 66 1.94 12.75 -0.62
C SER A 66 2.94 13.84 -0.94
N HIS A 67 4.23 13.52 -0.94
CA HIS A 67 5.30 14.46 -1.19
C HIS A 67 6.01 14.16 -2.51
N HIS A 68 6.52 15.19 -3.19
CA HIS A 68 7.35 15.00 -4.37
C HIS A 68 8.73 14.41 -3.99
N ARG A 69 9.30 13.63 -4.87
CA ARG A 69 10.60 12.99 -4.67
C ARG A 69 11.67 13.81 -5.40
N GLY A 70 12.28 14.76 -4.68
CA GLY A 70 13.28 15.69 -5.25
C GLY A 70 14.49 14.98 -5.86
N ASN A 71 14.90 13.86 -5.30
CA ASN A 71 16.00 13.03 -5.80
C ASN A 71 15.76 12.43 -7.20
N MET A 72 14.51 12.36 -7.65
CA MET A 72 14.16 11.79 -8.96
C MET A 72 13.96 12.85 -10.06
N VAL A 73 14.02 14.13 -9.73
CA VAL A 73 13.73 15.22 -10.69
C VAL A 73 14.69 15.20 -11.89
N HIS A 74 15.93 14.77 -11.69
CA HIS A 74 16.96 14.70 -12.72
C HIS A 74 16.88 13.43 -13.59
N MET A 75 16.08 12.44 -13.18
CA MET A 75 15.88 11.21 -13.95
C MET A 75 14.97 11.46 -15.15
N THR A 76 15.05 10.59 -16.15
CA THR A 76 14.10 10.61 -17.27
C THR A 76 12.70 10.21 -16.81
N ASP A 77 11.65 10.60 -17.53
CA ASP A 77 10.27 10.26 -17.17
C ASP A 77 10.03 8.75 -17.13
N VAL A 78 10.66 8.04 -18.07
CA VAL A 78 10.57 6.57 -18.14
C VAL A 78 11.22 5.92 -16.92
N GLU A 79 12.36 6.41 -16.48
CA GLU A 79 13.04 5.91 -15.29
C GLU A 79 12.20 6.15 -14.03
N ILE A 80 11.63 7.36 -13.90
CA ILE A 80 10.74 7.69 -12.75
C ILE A 80 9.55 6.73 -12.71
N VAL A 81 8.85 6.54 -13.83
CA VAL A 81 7.71 5.63 -13.92
C VAL A 81 8.12 4.18 -13.64
N SER A 82 9.24 3.74 -14.23
CA SER A 82 9.74 2.37 -14.04
C SER A 82 10.08 2.09 -12.59
N GLN A 83 10.72 3.03 -11.91
CA GLN A 83 11.09 2.88 -10.51
C GLN A 83 9.85 2.84 -9.61
N VAL A 84 8.90 3.76 -9.79
CA VAL A 84 7.64 3.76 -9.03
C VAL A 84 6.87 2.45 -9.23
N ASN A 85 6.78 1.97 -10.48
CA ASN A 85 6.13 0.70 -10.79
C ASN A 85 6.85 -0.50 -10.15
N ALA A 86 8.18 -0.50 -10.13
CA ALA A 86 8.96 -1.55 -9.47
C ALA A 86 8.73 -1.57 -7.95
N GLU A 87 8.66 -0.39 -7.32
CA GLU A 87 8.38 -0.23 -5.89
C GLU A 87 6.96 -0.74 -5.53
N ILE A 88 5.95 -0.37 -6.33
CA ILE A 88 4.56 -0.82 -6.14
C ILE A 88 4.48 -2.34 -6.32
N ARG A 89 5.07 -2.88 -7.39
CA ARG A 89 5.07 -4.30 -7.70
C ARG A 89 5.79 -5.11 -6.63
N GLY A 90 6.94 -4.63 -6.16
CA GLY A 90 7.69 -5.27 -5.08
C GLY A 90 6.86 -5.38 -3.79
N MET A 91 6.17 -4.30 -3.40
CA MET A 91 5.30 -4.29 -2.23
C MET A 91 4.09 -5.22 -2.41
N TYR A 92 3.47 -5.19 -3.59
CA TYR A 92 2.35 -6.08 -3.91
C TYR A 92 2.76 -7.56 -3.86
N ASN A 93 3.86 -7.91 -4.52
CA ASN A 93 4.35 -9.30 -4.54
C ASN A 93 4.68 -9.78 -3.12
N TYR A 94 5.28 -8.92 -2.30
CA TYR A 94 5.63 -9.26 -0.93
C TYR A 94 4.39 -9.52 -0.06
N TYR A 95 3.34 -8.68 -0.16
CA TYR A 95 2.13 -8.79 0.66
C TYR A 95 0.94 -9.45 -0.05
N SER A 96 1.13 -10.08 -1.21
CA SER A 96 0.05 -10.70 -1.99
C SER A 96 -0.72 -11.79 -1.24
N ILE A 97 -0.05 -12.50 -0.33
CA ILE A 97 -0.64 -13.57 0.49
C ILE A 97 -1.34 -13.04 1.76
N ALA A 98 -1.27 -11.73 2.03
CA ALA A 98 -1.92 -11.15 3.21
C ALA A 98 -3.44 -11.09 3.01
N GLU A 99 -4.20 -11.38 4.06
CA GLU A 99 -5.69 -11.26 4.07
C GLU A 99 -6.15 -9.82 3.77
N ASN A 100 -5.34 -8.84 4.17
CA ASN A 100 -5.60 -7.42 3.93
C ASN A 100 -4.74 -6.83 2.79
N ALA A 101 -4.38 -7.63 1.77
CA ALA A 101 -3.57 -7.16 0.63
C ALA A 101 -4.15 -5.91 -0.06
N THR A 102 -5.44 -5.64 0.12
CA THR A 102 -6.11 -4.42 -0.38
C THR A 102 -5.50 -3.12 0.15
N VAL A 103 -4.82 -3.13 1.31
CA VAL A 103 -4.13 -1.93 1.85
C VAL A 103 -2.99 -1.47 0.93
N ILE A 104 -2.46 -2.37 0.08
CA ILE A 104 -1.42 -2.03 -0.90
C ILE A 104 -1.95 -1.08 -1.99
N LYS A 105 -3.27 -1.04 -2.22
CA LYS A 105 -3.88 -0.02 -3.10
C LYS A 105 -3.64 1.39 -2.56
N ASN A 106 -3.71 1.58 -1.24
CA ASN A 106 -3.42 2.87 -0.63
C ASN A 106 -1.95 3.25 -0.77
N PHE A 107 -1.04 2.28 -0.61
CA PHE A 107 0.38 2.45 -0.86
C PHE A 107 0.66 2.88 -2.31
N ALA A 108 0.07 2.16 -3.27
CA ALA A 108 0.20 2.45 -4.70
C ALA A 108 -0.36 3.85 -5.04
N PHE A 109 -1.53 4.20 -4.51
CA PHE A 109 -2.14 5.52 -4.72
C PHE A 109 -1.25 6.67 -4.24
N ILE A 110 -0.64 6.53 -3.04
CA ILE A 110 0.25 7.56 -2.48
C ILE A 110 1.51 7.69 -3.34
N LEU A 111 2.11 6.58 -3.79
CA LEU A 111 3.29 6.61 -4.66
C LEU A 111 2.97 7.19 -6.03
N GLU A 112 1.86 6.83 -6.64
CA GLU A 112 1.41 7.39 -7.91
C GLU A 112 1.22 8.91 -7.80
N TYR A 113 0.54 9.36 -6.74
CA TYR A 113 0.32 10.78 -6.51
C TYR A 113 1.63 11.53 -6.23
N SER A 114 2.56 10.93 -5.52
CA SER A 114 3.92 11.42 -5.31
C SER A 114 4.67 11.58 -6.64
N MET A 115 4.53 10.61 -7.55
CA MET A 115 5.10 10.68 -8.90
C MET A 115 4.54 11.88 -9.69
N TYR A 116 3.22 12.11 -9.66
CA TYR A 116 2.64 13.28 -10.32
C TYR A 116 3.14 14.60 -9.71
N LYS A 117 3.31 14.67 -8.39
CA LYS A 117 3.93 15.84 -7.73
C LYS A 117 5.40 16.02 -8.14
N THR A 118 6.14 14.93 -8.34
CA THR A 118 7.53 14.96 -8.83
C THR A 118 7.60 15.50 -10.27
N PHE A 119 6.71 15.05 -11.14
CA PHE A 119 6.59 15.63 -12.49
C PHE A 119 6.13 17.09 -12.46
N GLY A 120 5.23 17.43 -11.52
CA GLY A 120 4.82 18.83 -11.31
C GLY A 120 6.00 19.73 -10.97
N LEU A 121 6.90 19.27 -10.10
CA LEU A 121 8.14 19.97 -9.75
C LEU A 121 9.09 20.04 -10.96
N LYS A 122 9.31 18.92 -11.65
CA LYS A 122 10.22 18.82 -12.79
C LYS A 122 9.82 19.78 -13.92
N TYR A 123 8.53 19.86 -14.22
CA TYR A 123 8.00 20.65 -15.36
C TYR A 123 7.41 22.00 -14.96
N GLN A 124 7.48 22.36 -13.68
CA GLN A 124 6.90 23.59 -13.13
C GLN A 124 5.40 23.74 -13.51
N LYS A 125 4.65 22.62 -13.41
CA LYS A 125 3.23 22.56 -13.76
C LYS A 125 2.41 22.03 -12.58
N SER A 126 1.15 22.45 -12.53
CA SER A 126 0.23 21.91 -11.52
C SER A 126 0.00 20.40 -11.73
N VAL A 127 -0.19 19.66 -10.63
CA VAL A 127 -0.45 18.21 -10.64
C VAL A 127 -1.64 17.88 -11.55
N TYR A 128 -2.68 18.72 -11.55
CA TYR A 128 -3.85 18.54 -12.43
C TYR A 128 -3.48 18.51 -13.92
N LYS A 129 -2.63 19.46 -14.36
CA LYS A 129 -2.17 19.52 -15.78
C LYS A 129 -1.31 18.29 -16.14
N ILE A 130 -0.50 17.83 -15.19
CA ILE A 130 0.30 16.61 -15.35
C ILE A 130 -0.60 15.38 -15.47
N GLN A 131 -1.53 15.19 -14.55
CA GLN A 131 -2.47 14.08 -14.59
C GLN A 131 -3.27 14.05 -15.90
N ARG A 132 -3.79 15.19 -16.35
CA ARG A 132 -4.53 15.28 -17.60
C ARG A 132 -3.67 14.85 -18.80
N LYS A 133 -2.39 15.23 -18.83
CA LYS A 133 -1.45 14.88 -19.93
C LYS A 133 -1.15 13.38 -19.94
N TYR A 134 -0.86 12.81 -18.79
CA TYR A 134 -0.38 11.41 -18.71
C TYR A 134 -1.52 10.39 -18.58
N ARG A 135 -2.66 10.75 -18.00
CA ARG A 135 -3.81 9.86 -17.89
C ARG A 135 -4.54 9.62 -19.21
N SER A 136 -4.48 10.57 -20.16
CA SER A 136 -4.99 10.38 -21.53
C SER A 136 -4.07 9.51 -22.41
N GLY A 137 -2.82 9.28 -21.99
CA GLY A 137 -1.83 8.47 -22.72
C GLY A 137 -1.46 7.14 -22.07
N MET A 138 -1.84 6.91 -20.81
CA MET A 138 -1.62 5.66 -20.10
C MET A 138 -2.96 4.95 -19.93
N ALA A 139 -3.12 3.80 -20.56
CA ALA A 139 -4.13 2.84 -20.14
C ALA A 139 -3.91 2.57 -18.64
N ALA A 140 -5.00 2.59 -17.87
CA ALA A 140 -4.94 2.33 -16.43
C ALA A 140 -4.11 1.06 -16.17
N PRO A 141 -3.23 1.06 -15.15
CA PRO A 141 -2.53 -0.16 -14.80
C PRO A 141 -3.56 -1.23 -14.50
N CYS A 142 -3.53 -2.31 -15.29
CA CYS A 142 -4.33 -3.51 -15.02
C CYS A 142 -3.81 -4.15 -13.73
N PHE A 143 -4.58 -4.03 -12.66
CA PHE A 143 -4.46 -4.84 -11.46
C PHE A 143 -5.45 -6.00 -11.51
#